data_f1591d947835c92eab05449d237ea015
#
_entry.id   f1591d947835c92eab05449d237ea015
#
_cell.length_a   1.000
_cell.length_b   1.000
_cell.length_c   1.000
_cell.angle_alpha   90.00
_cell.angle_beta   90.00
_cell.angle_gamma   90.00
#
_symmetry.space_group_name_H-M   'P 1'
#
loop_
_entity.id
_entity.type
_entity.pdbx_description
1 polymer ?
#
loop_
_entity_poly.entity_id
_entity_poly.type
_entity_poly.pdbx_seq_one_letter_code
_entity_poly.pdbx_strand_id
1 'polypeptide(L)'
;MLTKDLIRFTIKNDVVNPSFISLKTPSVKNACEQLLAVYEDGQNSSKKEISQNASAIINSLHSSKTAKGLNKILLDNCDFEKNEDCDYVSLREKLFEKSAKFYFSSQQNSFCEIPQDFDEKFLKNIYGDHPDCEKMISCKIKTIEELAGEYNISLVQGLLLSAQNLIINVESSDKTATRYFFRQIRFHQLLCVVFKTPSGYSVSIDGPASILENSSGYGLKIANFFKTICKIQDWKLFASLKFDKQKYSLILNSSVIDKKEILAIYYPKEFEVFKQNFEENSRSWRISDEIEPFSFDSKGIVVPDFLFVHSKTGQKIQLEMFHKWHKAQVSKRIDDLKNYDGCDFIIGIDSNLYEKVENCIEEKIRPKIFRFRDFPSQNIVEKTLDAQTPKIETAKLF
;
A
#
# COMPACT_ATOMS: atom_id res chain seq x y z
N MET A 1 -5.29 9.18 -0.41
CA MET A 1 -4.90 9.38 -1.83
C MET A 1 -5.98 10.13 -2.57
N LEU A 2 -5.62 11.04 -3.51
CA LEU A 2 -6.59 11.84 -4.28
C LEU A 2 -7.41 10.95 -5.24
N THR A 3 -8.70 11.26 -5.35
CA THR A 3 -9.59 10.65 -6.36
C THR A 3 -9.33 11.24 -7.74
N LYS A 4 -9.71 10.52 -8.80
CA LYS A 4 -9.43 10.92 -10.20
C LYS A 4 -9.88 12.35 -10.55
N ASP A 5 -11.02 12.79 -10.01
CA ASP A 5 -11.57 14.12 -10.20
C ASP A 5 -10.78 15.23 -9.49
N LEU A 6 -10.01 14.88 -8.43
CA LEU A 6 -9.21 15.83 -7.66
C LEU A 6 -7.76 15.94 -8.15
N ILE A 7 -7.30 15.01 -8.99
CA ILE A 7 -5.95 15.06 -9.56
C ILE A 7 -5.84 16.26 -10.51
N ARG A 8 -4.79 17.07 -10.32
CA ARG A 8 -4.49 18.24 -11.13
C ARG A 8 -3.15 18.10 -11.83
N PHE A 9 -3.16 18.23 -13.13
CA PHE A 9 -1.96 18.24 -13.97
C PHE A 9 -2.19 19.03 -15.24
N THR A 10 -1.11 19.35 -15.93
CA THR A 10 -1.13 19.91 -17.30
C THR A 10 -0.32 18.98 -18.21
N ILE A 11 -0.66 18.97 -19.49
CA ILE A 11 0.09 18.23 -20.50
C ILE A 11 0.75 19.24 -21.43
N LYS A 12 2.07 19.11 -21.63
CA LYS A 12 2.84 19.93 -22.56
C LYS A 12 3.86 19.04 -23.28
N ASN A 13 3.82 19.00 -24.59
CA ASN A 13 4.69 18.15 -25.43
C ASN A 13 4.71 16.68 -24.98
N ASP A 14 3.52 16.10 -24.77
CA ASP A 14 3.30 14.73 -24.30
C ASP A 14 3.91 14.41 -22.89
N VAL A 15 4.31 15.45 -22.16
CA VAL A 15 4.77 15.34 -20.77
C VAL A 15 3.69 15.80 -19.82
N VAL A 16 3.35 14.96 -18.86
CA VAL A 16 2.44 15.26 -17.76
C VAL A 16 3.21 16.02 -16.68
N ASN A 17 2.72 17.21 -16.36
CA ASN A 17 3.29 18.05 -15.31
C ASN A 17 2.26 18.11 -14.15
N PRO A 18 2.52 17.44 -13.02
CA PRO A 18 1.64 17.53 -11.84
C PRO A 18 1.57 18.97 -11.33
N SER A 19 0.38 19.44 -10.98
CA SER A 19 0.19 20.79 -10.43
C SER A 19 0.50 20.79 -8.95
N PHE A 20 1.78 20.67 -8.59
CA PHE A 20 2.23 20.73 -7.20
C PHE A 20 1.83 22.02 -6.53
N ILE A 21 1.47 21.92 -5.24
CA ILE A 21 1.20 23.09 -4.41
C ILE A 21 2.48 23.50 -3.65
N SER A 22 2.58 24.80 -3.33
CA SER A 22 3.68 25.34 -2.57
C SER A 22 3.17 26.30 -1.51
N LEU A 23 3.63 26.17 -0.27
CA LEU A 23 3.32 27.07 0.84
C LEU A 23 3.88 28.49 0.65
N LYS A 24 4.75 28.72 -0.37
CA LYS A 24 5.15 30.08 -0.80
C LYS A 24 4.00 30.84 -1.44
N THR A 25 2.96 30.15 -1.90
CA THR A 25 1.76 30.75 -2.47
C THR A 25 0.79 31.10 -1.34
N PRO A 26 0.49 32.40 -1.08
CA PRO A 26 -0.30 32.81 0.09
C PRO A 26 -1.69 32.16 0.15
N SER A 27 -2.37 32.00 -1.00
CA SER A 27 -3.69 31.37 -1.05
C SER A 27 -3.66 29.89 -0.67
N VAL A 28 -2.59 29.18 -1.03
CA VAL A 28 -2.39 27.76 -0.66
C VAL A 28 -2.09 27.66 0.83
N LYS A 29 -1.19 28.49 1.34
CA LYS A 29 -0.84 28.53 2.76
C LYS A 29 -2.08 28.78 3.62
N ASN A 30 -2.86 29.81 3.29
CA ASN A 30 -4.10 30.12 3.98
C ASN A 30 -5.11 28.97 3.94
N ALA A 31 -5.25 28.29 2.79
CA ALA A 31 -6.13 27.13 2.67
C ALA A 31 -5.66 25.96 3.58
N CYS A 32 -4.36 25.69 3.65
CA CYS A 32 -3.80 24.67 4.54
C CYS A 32 -4.05 25.02 6.00
N GLU A 33 -3.79 26.27 6.41
CA GLU A 33 -3.98 26.77 7.79
C GLU A 33 -5.43 26.65 8.23
N GLN A 34 -6.38 27.15 7.42
CA GLN A 34 -7.79 27.12 7.76
C GLN A 34 -8.36 25.69 7.82
N LEU A 35 -7.99 24.84 6.86
CA LEU A 35 -8.47 23.44 6.87
C LEU A 35 -7.84 22.66 8.05
N LEU A 36 -6.55 22.83 8.31
CA LEU A 36 -5.91 22.13 9.41
C LEU A 36 -6.56 22.49 10.76
N ALA A 37 -6.86 23.78 11.00
CA ALA A 37 -7.55 24.25 12.20
C ALA A 37 -8.90 23.55 12.41
N VAL A 38 -9.70 23.31 11.34
CA VAL A 38 -10.97 22.56 11.46
C VAL A 38 -10.75 21.17 12.04
N TYR A 39 -9.66 20.49 11.66
CA TYR A 39 -9.37 19.13 12.14
C TYR A 39 -8.70 19.13 13.51
N GLU A 40 -7.98 20.18 13.88
CA GLU A 40 -7.44 20.36 15.24
C GLU A 40 -8.58 20.62 16.24
N ASP A 41 -9.50 21.53 15.91
CA ASP A 41 -10.66 21.87 16.73
C ASP A 41 -11.73 20.76 16.74
N GLY A 42 -11.73 19.92 15.68
CA GLY A 42 -12.70 18.85 15.46
C GLY A 42 -12.47 17.57 16.27
N GLN A 43 -11.52 17.52 17.19
CA GLN A 43 -11.32 16.34 18.05
C GLN A 43 -12.58 16.06 18.87
N ASN A 44 -13.03 14.79 18.87
CA ASN A 44 -14.30 14.32 19.44
C ASN A 44 -15.58 14.80 18.72
N SER A 45 -15.46 15.57 17.64
CA SER A 45 -16.60 15.93 16.78
C SER A 45 -16.93 14.81 15.82
N SER A 46 -18.20 14.77 15.38
CA SER A 46 -18.63 13.81 14.37
C SER A 46 -18.03 14.10 13.00
N LYS A 47 -17.84 13.07 12.20
CA LYS A 47 -17.36 13.19 10.81
C LYS A 47 -18.22 14.14 9.98
N LYS A 48 -19.55 14.15 10.24
CA LYS A 48 -20.50 15.06 9.62
C LYS A 48 -20.20 16.53 9.96
N GLU A 49 -19.99 16.84 11.25
CA GLU A 49 -19.69 18.22 11.70
C GLU A 49 -18.38 18.72 11.09
N ILE A 50 -17.32 17.89 11.15
CA ILE A 50 -16.03 18.22 10.52
C ILE A 50 -16.20 18.48 9.04
N SER A 51 -16.95 17.62 8.33
CA SER A 51 -17.21 17.77 6.89
C SER A 51 -18.00 19.03 6.56
N GLN A 52 -18.95 19.42 7.40
CA GLN A 52 -19.72 20.67 7.23
C GLN A 52 -18.83 21.90 7.42
N ASN A 53 -18.02 21.93 8.48
CA ASN A 53 -17.09 23.03 8.78
C ASN A 53 -16.04 23.18 7.67
N ALA A 54 -15.44 22.05 7.23
CA ALA A 54 -14.50 22.05 6.12
C ALA A 54 -15.15 22.53 4.81
N SER A 55 -16.40 22.14 4.54
CA SER A 55 -17.14 22.56 3.34
C SER A 55 -17.41 24.06 3.34
N ALA A 56 -17.70 24.66 4.48
CA ALA A 56 -17.86 26.11 4.60
C ALA A 56 -16.58 26.85 4.19
N ILE A 57 -15.42 26.38 4.66
CA ILE A 57 -14.12 26.95 4.27
C ILE A 57 -13.84 26.74 2.79
N ILE A 58 -14.03 25.51 2.26
CA ILE A 58 -13.77 25.18 0.85
C ILE A 58 -14.57 26.09 -0.08
N ASN A 59 -15.83 26.38 0.26
CA ASN A 59 -16.69 27.24 -0.53
C ASN A 59 -16.26 28.72 -0.52
N SER A 60 -15.56 29.16 0.51
CA SER A 60 -15.00 30.52 0.60
C SER A 60 -13.68 30.71 -0.17
N LEU A 61 -13.01 29.59 -0.56
CA LEU A 61 -11.71 29.63 -1.21
C LEU A 61 -11.80 29.69 -2.73
N HIS A 62 -10.96 30.52 -3.37
CA HIS A 62 -10.90 30.63 -4.83
C HIS A 62 -10.49 29.36 -5.56
N SER A 63 -9.69 28.50 -4.91
CA SER A 63 -9.21 27.23 -5.50
C SER A 63 -9.93 26.03 -4.91
N SER A 64 -11.22 25.92 -5.13
CA SER A 64 -12.07 24.87 -4.53
C SER A 64 -11.58 23.44 -4.80
N LYS A 65 -11.02 23.16 -5.98
CA LYS A 65 -10.50 21.82 -6.31
C LYS A 65 -9.27 21.45 -5.47
N THR A 66 -8.33 22.37 -5.26
CA THR A 66 -7.18 22.15 -4.37
C THR A 66 -7.63 22.00 -2.92
N ALA A 67 -8.53 22.87 -2.45
CA ALA A 67 -9.07 22.81 -1.10
C ALA A 67 -9.83 21.49 -0.83
N LYS A 68 -10.64 21.00 -1.78
CA LYS A 68 -11.26 19.67 -1.70
C LYS A 68 -10.23 18.55 -1.61
N GLY A 69 -9.12 18.66 -2.36
CA GLY A 69 -8.02 17.70 -2.29
C GLY A 69 -7.33 17.72 -0.94
N LEU A 70 -7.03 18.89 -0.37
CA LEU A 70 -6.46 19.04 0.97
C LEU A 70 -7.38 18.44 2.04
N ASN A 71 -8.68 18.75 1.97
CA ASN A 71 -9.68 18.19 2.87
C ASN A 71 -9.74 16.65 2.79
N LYS A 72 -9.70 16.10 1.56
CA LYS A 72 -9.65 14.64 1.34
C LYS A 72 -8.43 14.02 2.01
N ILE A 73 -7.26 14.66 1.92
CA ILE A 73 -6.02 14.18 2.54
C ILE A 73 -6.12 14.20 4.06
N LEU A 74 -6.66 15.27 4.65
CA LEU A 74 -6.90 15.36 6.09
C LEU A 74 -7.83 14.24 6.54
N LEU A 75 -8.98 14.10 5.90
CA LEU A 75 -9.97 13.08 6.23
C LEU A 75 -9.41 11.64 6.14
N ASP A 76 -8.59 11.36 5.11
CA ASP A 76 -7.94 10.05 4.94
C ASP A 76 -6.88 9.75 6.01
N ASN A 77 -6.40 10.76 6.71
CA ASN A 77 -5.38 10.63 7.76
C ASN A 77 -5.96 10.82 9.18
N CYS A 78 -7.29 10.80 9.33
CA CYS A 78 -7.96 10.80 10.62
C CYS A 78 -8.36 9.37 11.02
N ASP A 79 -8.26 9.11 12.30
CA ASP A 79 -8.78 7.91 12.92
C ASP A 79 -10.14 8.25 13.55
N PHE A 80 -11.16 7.44 13.24
CA PHE A 80 -12.52 7.61 13.72
C PHE A 80 -12.95 6.41 14.56
N GLU A 81 -13.72 6.66 15.61
CA GLU A 81 -14.32 5.65 16.46
C GLU A 81 -15.79 5.50 16.15
N LYS A 82 -16.23 4.25 16.03
CA LYS A 82 -17.65 3.93 15.86
C LYS A 82 -18.42 4.27 17.14
N ASN A 83 -19.61 4.77 16.97
CA ASN A 83 -20.51 5.00 18.08
C ASN A 83 -21.22 3.68 18.43
N GLU A 84 -20.76 3.02 19.49
CA GLU A 84 -21.31 1.74 20.00
C GLU A 84 -22.12 1.91 21.28
N ASP A 85 -22.60 3.12 21.58
CA ASP A 85 -23.30 3.45 22.83
C ASP A 85 -24.59 2.64 23.04
N CYS A 86 -25.19 2.11 21.96
CA CYS A 86 -26.39 1.27 22.04
C CYS A 86 -26.55 0.38 20.78
N ASP A 87 -27.44 -0.62 20.90
CA ASP A 87 -27.87 -1.43 19.75
C ASP A 87 -28.87 -0.65 18.87
N TYR A 88 -28.33 0.14 17.95
CA TYR A 88 -29.09 0.99 17.03
C TYR A 88 -30.03 0.20 16.11
N VAL A 89 -29.72 -1.05 15.80
CA VAL A 89 -30.55 -1.90 14.95
C VAL A 89 -31.83 -2.26 15.68
N SER A 90 -31.72 -2.85 16.90
CA SER A 90 -32.86 -3.16 17.74
C SER A 90 -33.69 -1.92 18.11
N LEU A 91 -33.01 -0.76 18.21
CA LEU A 91 -33.67 0.51 18.49
C LEU A 91 -34.59 0.91 17.35
N ARG A 92 -34.10 0.84 16.10
CA ARG A 92 -34.90 1.11 14.89
C ARG A 92 -36.02 0.12 14.70
N GLU A 93 -35.80 -1.17 14.94
CA GLU A 93 -36.84 -2.20 14.88
C GLU A 93 -37.97 -1.90 15.81
N LYS A 94 -37.72 -1.59 17.10
CA LYS A 94 -38.73 -1.20 18.08
C LYS A 94 -39.49 0.06 17.64
N LEU A 95 -38.82 1.05 17.07
CA LEU A 95 -39.47 2.25 16.56
C LEU A 95 -40.42 1.92 15.40
N PHE A 96 -39.96 1.14 14.43
CA PHE A 96 -40.78 0.74 13.28
C PHE A 96 -41.99 -0.10 13.70
N GLU A 97 -41.81 -1.04 14.64
CA GLU A 97 -42.94 -1.83 15.18
C GLU A 97 -43.98 -0.94 15.87
N LYS A 98 -43.54 0.01 16.71
CA LYS A 98 -44.46 0.95 17.38
C LYS A 98 -45.15 1.87 16.38
N SER A 99 -44.43 2.40 15.42
CA SER A 99 -44.97 3.26 14.37
C SER A 99 -45.97 2.52 13.49
N ALA A 100 -45.68 1.26 13.14
CA ALA A 100 -46.64 0.41 12.42
C ALA A 100 -47.91 0.14 13.18
N LYS A 101 -47.82 -0.21 14.49
CA LYS A 101 -48.99 -0.40 15.36
C LYS A 101 -49.84 0.87 15.46
N PHE A 102 -49.22 2.03 15.59
CA PHE A 102 -49.90 3.32 15.64
C PHE A 102 -50.60 3.64 14.30
N TYR A 103 -49.92 3.44 13.16
CA TYR A 103 -50.47 3.64 11.84
C TYR A 103 -51.69 2.75 11.56
N PHE A 104 -51.65 1.49 11.93
CA PHE A 104 -52.77 0.55 11.73
C PHE A 104 -53.92 0.74 12.74
N SER A 105 -53.65 1.33 13.89
CA SER A 105 -54.71 1.59 14.89
C SER A 105 -55.45 2.92 14.68
N SER A 106 -54.80 3.89 14.04
CA SER A 106 -55.40 5.19 13.73
C SER A 106 -56.10 5.13 12.35
N GLN A 107 -57.43 4.98 12.34
CA GLN A 107 -58.24 5.07 11.10
C GLN A 107 -58.34 6.50 10.54
N GLN A 108 -57.50 7.44 10.92
CA GLN A 108 -57.55 8.83 10.48
C GLN A 108 -56.22 9.27 9.83
N ASN A 109 -56.37 9.96 8.70
CA ASN A 109 -55.39 10.57 7.82
C ASN A 109 -54.46 11.64 8.44
N SER A 110 -54.01 11.52 9.67
CA SER A 110 -53.04 12.42 10.25
C SER A 110 -51.62 11.80 10.15
N PHE A 111 -50.83 12.33 9.22
CA PHE A 111 -49.43 12.00 9.11
C PHE A 111 -48.68 12.34 10.40
N CYS A 112 -48.10 11.31 11.04
CA CYS A 112 -46.94 11.38 11.94
C CYS A 112 -47.09 12.26 13.18
N GLU A 113 -47.91 11.85 14.14
CA GLU A 113 -47.55 12.13 15.53
C GLU A 113 -46.50 11.10 15.97
N ILE A 114 -45.31 11.61 16.32
CA ILE A 114 -44.26 10.79 16.93
C ILE A 114 -44.80 10.29 18.26
N PRO A 115 -44.78 8.95 18.55
CA PRO A 115 -45.22 8.44 19.85
C PRO A 115 -44.54 9.21 20.99
N GLN A 116 -45.29 9.65 21.98
CA GLN A 116 -44.81 10.49 23.10
C GLN A 116 -43.65 9.88 23.89
N ASP A 117 -43.42 8.57 23.76
CA ASP A 117 -42.30 7.84 24.38
C ASP A 117 -40.93 8.10 23.73
N PHE A 118 -40.88 8.82 22.60
CA PHE A 118 -39.63 9.12 21.88
C PHE A 118 -39.36 10.62 21.94
N ASP A 119 -38.36 11.00 22.73
CA ASP A 119 -37.90 12.42 22.75
C ASP A 119 -37.15 12.77 21.48
N GLU A 120 -37.01 14.09 21.23
CA GLU A 120 -36.27 14.58 20.06
C GLU A 120 -34.78 14.14 20.05
N LYS A 121 -34.19 13.93 21.23
CA LYS A 121 -32.80 13.52 21.36
C LYS A 121 -32.64 12.06 20.93
N PHE A 122 -33.63 11.22 21.26
CA PHE A 122 -33.69 9.84 20.80
C PHE A 122 -33.78 9.76 19.27
N LEU A 123 -34.68 10.53 18.67
CA LEU A 123 -34.89 10.54 17.22
C LEU A 123 -33.68 11.07 16.45
N LYS A 124 -32.97 12.05 16.99
CA LYS A 124 -31.72 12.56 16.38
C LYS A 124 -30.62 11.52 16.39
N ASN A 125 -30.62 10.59 17.34
CA ASN A 125 -29.55 9.60 17.50
C ASN A 125 -29.87 8.21 16.95
N ILE A 126 -31.04 7.99 16.38
CA ILE A 126 -31.50 6.66 15.92
C ILE A 126 -30.60 6.01 14.85
N TYR A 127 -29.80 6.82 14.16
CA TYR A 127 -28.78 6.43 13.19
C TYR A 127 -27.37 6.73 13.69
N GLY A 128 -27.13 6.63 15.02
CA GLY A 128 -25.82 6.89 15.59
C GLY A 128 -24.71 5.94 15.12
N ASP A 129 -25.07 4.76 14.59
CA ASP A 129 -24.18 3.81 13.92
C ASP A 129 -23.81 4.19 12.48
N HIS A 130 -24.39 5.28 11.93
CA HIS A 130 -24.02 5.74 10.60
C HIS A 130 -22.58 6.26 10.58
N PRO A 131 -21.80 5.99 9.50
CA PRO A 131 -20.41 6.44 9.39
C PRO A 131 -20.21 7.95 9.61
N ASP A 132 -21.20 8.77 9.29
CA ASP A 132 -21.16 10.23 9.52
C ASP A 132 -21.20 10.62 11.00
N CYS A 133 -21.67 9.72 11.87
CA CYS A 133 -21.76 9.90 13.32
C CYS A 133 -20.50 9.42 14.06
N GLU A 134 -19.56 8.78 13.36
CA GLU A 134 -18.26 8.38 13.92
C GLU A 134 -17.51 9.61 14.43
N LYS A 135 -16.93 9.52 15.63
CA LYS A 135 -16.18 10.61 16.28
C LYS A 135 -14.70 10.54 15.92
N MET A 136 -14.12 11.66 15.60
CA MET A 136 -12.69 11.76 15.30
C MET A 136 -11.88 11.65 16.60
N ILE A 137 -11.00 10.64 16.67
CA ILE A 137 -10.06 10.44 17.78
C ILE A 137 -8.82 11.29 17.57
N SER A 138 -8.24 11.22 16.37
CA SER A 138 -7.00 11.89 16.04
C SER A 138 -6.86 12.15 14.54
N CYS A 139 -6.08 13.15 14.18
CA CYS A 139 -5.56 13.37 12.85
C CYS A 139 -4.03 13.19 12.87
N LYS A 140 -3.49 12.44 11.90
CA LYS A 140 -2.04 12.16 11.80
C LYS A 140 -1.24 13.35 11.29
N ILE A 141 -1.85 14.21 10.48
CA ILE A 141 -1.26 15.42 9.92
C ILE A 141 -1.36 16.52 10.98
N LYS A 142 -0.22 17.10 11.36
CA LYS A 142 -0.12 18.10 12.43
C LYS A 142 0.37 19.46 11.93
N THR A 143 0.97 19.51 10.75
CA THR A 143 1.55 20.76 10.22
C THR A 143 1.10 21.01 8.78
N ILE A 144 1.14 22.27 8.36
CA ILE A 144 0.80 22.66 6.99
C ILE A 144 1.82 22.12 5.97
N GLU A 145 3.07 21.93 6.40
CA GLU A 145 4.13 21.30 5.61
C GLU A 145 3.80 19.83 5.31
N GLU A 146 3.43 19.07 6.33
CA GLU A 146 2.98 17.67 6.18
C GLU A 146 1.76 17.59 5.27
N LEU A 147 0.78 18.48 5.43
CA LEU A 147 -0.42 18.52 4.60
C LEU A 147 -0.09 18.81 3.13
N ALA A 148 0.76 19.78 2.86
CA ALA A 148 1.19 20.12 1.51
C ALA A 148 2.01 18.98 0.87
N GLY A 149 2.91 18.36 1.64
CA GLY A 149 3.70 17.21 1.20
C GLY A 149 2.83 16.01 0.86
N GLU A 150 1.91 15.64 1.73
CA GLU A 150 0.97 14.53 1.49
C GLU A 150 0.04 14.80 0.30
N TYR A 151 -0.37 16.05 0.07
CA TYR A 151 -1.10 16.43 -1.13
C TYR A 151 -0.28 16.20 -2.40
N ASN A 152 0.97 16.68 -2.43
CA ASN A 152 1.88 16.54 -3.57
C ASN A 152 2.21 15.06 -3.86
N ILE A 153 2.45 14.27 -2.83
CA ILE A 153 2.64 12.81 -2.94
C ILE A 153 1.38 12.16 -3.51
N SER A 154 0.22 12.47 -2.96
CA SER A 154 -1.06 11.89 -3.38
C SER A 154 -1.43 12.25 -4.82
N LEU A 155 -1.00 13.41 -5.30
CA LEU A 155 -1.17 13.84 -6.68
C LEU A 155 -0.41 12.90 -7.64
N VAL A 156 0.87 12.60 -7.33
CA VAL A 156 1.67 11.67 -8.11
C VAL A 156 1.15 10.25 -7.99
N GLN A 157 0.77 9.81 -6.79
CA GLN A 157 0.19 8.49 -6.57
C GLN A 157 -1.03 8.25 -7.47
N GLY A 158 -1.91 9.26 -7.57
CA GLY A 158 -3.08 9.19 -8.45
C GLY A 158 -2.73 9.08 -9.94
N LEU A 159 -1.68 9.77 -10.41
CA LEU A 159 -1.18 9.64 -11.76
C LEU A 159 -0.58 8.27 -12.05
N LEU A 160 0.17 7.71 -11.09
CA LEU A 160 0.82 6.41 -11.23
C LEU A 160 -0.18 5.24 -11.34
N LEU A 161 -1.44 5.41 -10.93
CA LEU A 161 -2.49 4.41 -11.20
C LEU A 161 -2.73 4.18 -12.70
N SER A 162 -2.35 5.12 -13.55
CA SER A 162 -2.45 5.01 -15.02
C SER A 162 -1.12 4.63 -15.68
N ALA A 163 -0.10 4.23 -14.91
CA ALA A 163 1.20 3.88 -15.45
C ALA A 163 1.18 2.53 -16.18
N GLN A 164 1.83 2.47 -17.35
CA GLN A 164 2.13 1.24 -18.06
C GLN A 164 3.45 0.62 -17.61
N ASN A 165 4.45 1.46 -17.35
CA ASN A 165 5.73 1.11 -16.78
C ASN A 165 6.31 2.28 -16.01
N LEU A 166 7.23 1.97 -15.09
CA LEU A 166 8.03 2.94 -14.37
C LEU A 166 9.50 2.53 -14.44
N ILE A 167 10.36 3.49 -14.65
CA ILE A 167 11.81 3.32 -14.51
C ILE A 167 12.27 4.24 -13.39
N ILE A 168 12.90 3.69 -12.37
CA ILE A 168 13.40 4.43 -11.23
C ILE A 168 14.90 4.27 -11.18
N ASN A 169 15.63 5.37 -11.36
CA ASN A 169 17.06 5.40 -11.17
C ASN A 169 17.35 5.90 -9.76
N VAL A 170 18.03 5.10 -8.97
CA VAL A 170 18.46 5.42 -7.61
C VAL A 170 19.96 5.57 -7.61
N GLU A 171 20.42 6.79 -7.36
CA GLU A 171 21.83 7.12 -7.20
C GLU A 171 22.12 7.17 -5.69
N SER A 172 22.68 6.11 -5.12
CA SER A 172 22.95 6.07 -3.69
C SER A 172 24.26 5.37 -3.38
N SER A 173 25.15 6.09 -2.71
CA SER A 173 26.31 5.52 -2.02
C SER A 173 25.95 4.89 -0.67
N ASP A 174 24.76 5.18 -0.15
CA ASP A 174 24.26 4.63 1.10
C ASP A 174 23.67 3.23 0.89
N LYS A 175 24.41 2.23 1.35
CA LYS A 175 23.98 0.82 1.29
C LYS A 175 22.71 0.58 2.08
N THR A 176 22.49 1.29 3.18
CA THR A 176 21.30 1.13 4.04
C THR A 176 20.04 1.62 3.32
N ALA A 177 20.10 2.80 2.70
CA ALA A 177 19.01 3.34 1.90
C ALA A 177 18.69 2.44 0.70
N THR A 178 19.71 1.88 0.05
CA THR A 178 19.56 0.95 -1.08
C THR A 178 18.89 -0.36 -0.64
N ARG A 179 19.32 -0.94 0.47
CA ARG A 179 18.68 -2.15 1.07
C ARG A 179 17.23 -1.89 1.43
N TYR A 180 16.97 -0.75 2.07
CA TYR A 180 15.60 -0.34 2.40
C TYR A 180 14.73 -0.22 1.14
N PHE A 181 15.22 0.40 0.06
CA PHE A 181 14.52 0.53 -1.20
C PHE A 181 14.16 -0.83 -1.80
N PHE A 182 15.11 -1.76 -1.88
CA PHE A 182 14.86 -3.11 -2.39
C PHE A 182 13.88 -3.88 -1.53
N ARG A 183 14.01 -3.78 -0.22
CA ARG A 183 13.05 -4.37 0.72
C ARG A 183 11.63 -3.85 0.48
N GLN A 184 11.47 -2.56 0.22
CA GLN A 184 10.16 -1.97 -0.07
C GLN A 184 9.60 -2.42 -1.44
N ILE A 185 10.42 -2.61 -2.46
CA ILE A 185 9.99 -3.22 -3.73
C ILE A 185 9.35 -4.57 -3.46
N ARG A 186 9.97 -5.40 -2.64
CA ARG A 186 9.45 -6.73 -2.31
C ARG A 186 8.22 -6.67 -1.43
N PHE A 187 8.19 -5.81 -0.42
CA PHE A 187 7.02 -5.60 0.41
C PHE A 187 5.77 -5.23 -0.38
N HIS A 188 5.93 -4.34 -1.35
CA HIS A 188 4.83 -3.98 -2.25
C HIS A 188 4.59 -5.03 -3.34
N GLN A 189 5.35 -6.12 -3.36
CA GLN A 189 5.21 -7.23 -4.32
C GLN A 189 5.20 -6.71 -5.76
N LEU A 190 6.14 -5.82 -6.10
CA LEU A 190 6.20 -5.18 -7.40
C LEU A 190 6.88 -6.08 -8.43
N LEU A 191 6.33 -6.09 -9.63
CA LEU A 191 6.95 -6.73 -10.80
C LEU A 191 8.09 -5.86 -11.29
N CYS A 192 9.33 -6.24 -11.07
CA CYS A 192 10.46 -5.42 -11.46
C CYS A 192 11.63 -6.22 -12.03
N VAL A 193 12.43 -5.53 -12.83
CA VAL A 193 13.77 -5.93 -13.26
C VAL A 193 14.76 -4.90 -12.76
N VAL A 194 15.84 -5.34 -12.14
CA VAL A 194 16.85 -4.46 -11.56
C VAL A 194 18.14 -4.58 -12.37
N PHE A 195 18.72 -3.44 -12.70
CA PHE A 195 20.02 -3.33 -13.37
C PHE A 195 20.97 -2.52 -12.50
N LYS A 196 22.20 -2.97 -12.38
CA LYS A 196 23.26 -2.19 -11.75
C LYS A 196 23.78 -1.13 -12.73
N THR A 197 23.92 0.11 -12.25
CA THR A 197 24.51 1.22 -13.00
C THR A 197 25.80 1.67 -12.32
N PRO A 198 26.67 2.46 -12.97
CA PRO A 198 27.89 2.95 -12.34
C PRO A 198 27.66 3.77 -11.07
N SER A 199 26.52 4.49 -10.97
CA SER A 199 26.17 5.35 -9.83
C SER A 199 25.15 4.74 -8.85
N GLY A 200 24.64 3.52 -9.13
CA GLY A 200 23.61 2.91 -8.29
C GLY A 200 22.82 1.82 -9.01
N TYR A 201 21.51 1.98 -9.07
CA TYR A 201 20.61 0.99 -9.67
C TYR A 201 19.53 1.64 -10.52
N SER A 202 19.17 0.96 -11.60
CA SER A 202 18.00 1.25 -12.44
C SER A 202 16.98 0.14 -12.25
N VAL A 203 15.78 0.47 -11.82
CA VAL A 203 14.69 -0.48 -11.57
C VAL A 203 13.54 -0.20 -12.52
N SER A 204 13.23 -1.17 -13.37
CA SER A 204 12.07 -1.13 -14.25
C SER A 204 10.92 -1.89 -13.58
N ILE A 205 9.78 -1.25 -13.40
CA ILE A 205 8.57 -1.81 -12.76
C ILE A 205 7.44 -1.80 -13.77
N ASP A 206 6.76 -2.94 -13.92
CA ASP A 206 5.56 -3.02 -14.73
C ASP A 206 4.42 -2.23 -14.07
N GLY A 207 3.75 -1.39 -14.83
CA GLY A 207 2.66 -0.56 -14.31
C GLY A 207 1.30 -1.27 -14.33
N PRO A 208 0.29 -0.76 -13.60
CA PRO A 208 -1.04 -1.37 -13.53
C PRO A 208 -1.76 -1.39 -14.87
N ALA A 209 -1.50 -0.45 -15.76
CA ALA A 209 -2.10 -0.40 -17.08
C ALA A 209 -1.54 -1.43 -18.08
N SER A 210 -0.47 -2.16 -17.73
CA SER A 210 0.10 -3.27 -18.49
C SER A 210 -0.45 -4.64 -18.04
N ILE A 211 -1.14 -4.69 -16.90
CA ILE A 211 -1.63 -5.93 -16.28
C ILE A 211 -3.12 -6.09 -16.56
N LEU A 212 -3.52 -7.23 -17.10
CA LEU A 212 -4.91 -7.49 -17.48
C LEU A 212 -5.80 -7.89 -16.29
N GLU A 213 -5.22 -8.56 -15.27
CA GLU A 213 -5.93 -9.06 -14.09
C GLU A 213 -5.52 -8.31 -12.82
N ASN A 214 -6.49 -7.93 -11.96
CA ASN A 214 -6.26 -7.24 -10.66
C ASN A 214 -5.46 -5.93 -10.74
N SER A 215 -5.60 -5.18 -11.81
CA SER A 215 -4.85 -3.94 -12.05
C SER A 215 -5.04 -2.88 -10.96
N SER A 216 -6.23 -2.78 -10.36
CA SER A 216 -6.53 -1.79 -9.32
C SER A 216 -5.75 -2.04 -8.01
N GLY A 217 -5.72 -3.30 -7.53
CA GLY A 217 -4.95 -3.65 -6.33
C GLY A 217 -3.45 -3.49 -6.52
N TYR A 218 -2.94 -3.82 -7.70
CA TYR A 218 -1.54 -3.63 -8.04
C TYR A 218 -1.17 -2.15 -8.19
N GLY A 219 -2.07 -1.34 -8.77
CA GLY A 219 -1.89 0.10 -8.86
C GLY A 219 -1.74 0.78 -7.50
N LEU A 220 -2.53 0.36 -6.50
CA LEU A 220 -2.40 0.86 -5.13
C LEU A 220 -1.03 0.52 -4.52
N LYS A 221 -0.46 -0.65 -4.82
CA LYS A 221 0.88 -1.03 -4.36
C LYS A 221 1.95 -0.11 -4.94
N ILE A 222 1.88 0.19 -6.24
CA ILE A 222 2.79 1.16 -6.89
C ILE A 222 2.61 2.55 -6.29
N ALA A 223 1.37 3.00 -6.12
CA ALA A 223 1.09 4.30 -5.52
C ALA A 223 1.66 4.41 -4.09
N ASN A 224 1.49 3.38 -3.26
CA ASN A 224 2.06 3.35 -1.91
C ASN A 224 3.59 3.28 -1.92
N PHE A 225 4.17 2.56 -2.88
CA PHE A 225 5.63 2.49 -3.05
C PHE A 225 6.25 3.84 -3.39
N PHE A 226 5.51 4.75 -4.04
CA PHE A 226 6.03 6.09 -4.35
C PHE A 226 6.49 6.85 -3.11
N LYS A 227 5.81 6.71 -1.96
CA LYS A 227 6.27 7.30 -0.69
C LYS A 227 7.66 6.80 -0.28
N THR A 228 7.98 5.55 -0.58
CA THR A 228 9.31 4.97 -0.32
C THR A 228 10.37 5.63 -1.19
N ILE A 229 10.07 5.83 -2.47
CA ILE A 229 10.98 6.50 -3.41
C ILE A 229 11.31 7.90 -2.91
N CYS A 230 10.32 8.65 -2.44
CA CYS A 230 10.49 10.00 -1.93
C CYS A 230 11.45 10.10 -0.71
N LYS A 231 11.66 8.99 0.04
CA LYS A 231 12.61 8.96 1.17
C LYS A 231 14.07 8.73 0.77
N ILE A 232 14.33 8.32 -0.46
CA ILE A 232 15.68 8.14 -0.99
C ILE A 232 16.29 9.50 -1.32
N GLN A 233 17.61 9.64 -1.21
CA GLN A 233 18.27 10.93 -1.38
C GLN A 233 18.23 11.43 -2.81
N ASP A 234 18.71 10.62 -3.73
CA ASP A 234 18.82 10.97 -5.13
C ASP A 234 18.14 9.92 -5.99
N TRP A 235 17.02 10.29 -6.57
CA TRP A 235 16.27 9.44 -7.47
C TRP A 235 15.73 10.23 -8.67
N LYS A 236 15.55 9.51 -9.79
CA LYS A 236 14.84 9.98 -10.97
C LYS A 236 13.79 8.93 -11.33
N LEU A 237 12.57 9.36 -11.59
CA LEU A 237 11.45 8.52 -11.97
C LEU A 237 10.97 8.93 -13.37
N PHE A 238 10.87 7.93 -14.24
CA PHE A 238 10.27 8.04 -15.57
C PHE A 238 9.10 7.08 -15.63
N ALA A 239 7.90 7.55 -15.94
CA ALA A 239 6.74 6.70 -16.13
C ALA A 239 6.06 6.97 -17.45
N SER A 240 5.62 5.91 -18.14
CA SER A 240 4.72 6.00 -19.28
C SER A 240 3.28 5.87 -18.75
N LEU A 241 2.52 6.94 -18.83
CA LEU A 241 1.12 6.99 -18.40
C LEU A 241 0.21 6.76 -19.60
N LYS A 242 -0.92 6.08 -19.38
CA LYS A 242 -1.95 5.88 -20.40
C LYS A 242 -3.26 6.50 -19.93
N PHE A 243 -3.70 7.56 -20.61
CA PHE A 243 -5.00 8.16 -20.44
C PHE A 243 -5.82 7.90 -21.72
N ASP A 244 -6.94 7.23 -21.57
CA ASP A 244 -7.78 6.77 -22.68
C ASP A 244 -6.97 5.92 -23.69
N LYS A 245 -6.67 6.46 -24.87
CA LYS A 245 -5.89 5.75 -25.91
C LYS A 245 -4.50 6.37 -26.13
N GLN A 246 -4.16 7.46 -25.44
CA GLN A 246 -2.93 8.18 -25.65
C GLN A 246 -1.90 7.87 -24.55
N LYS A 247 -0.62 7.93 -24.93
CA LYS A 247 0.51 7.73 -24.03
C LYS A 247 1.19 9.06 -23.73
N TYR A 248 1.55 9.25 -22.48
CA TYR A 248 2.22 10.45 -21.98
C TYR A 248 3.39 10.05 -21.09
N SER A 249 4.37 10.92 -20.99
CA SER A 249 5.52 10.73 -20.10
C SER A 249 5.35 11.52 -18.81
N LEU A 250 5.69 10.92 -17.68
CA LEU A 250 5.83 11.61 -16.40
C LEU A 250 7.31 11.52 -16.00
N ILE A 251 7.94 12.66 -15.74
CA ILE A 251 9.35 12.74 -15.36
C ILE A 251 9.45 13.51 -14.06
N LEU A 252 9.97 12.86 -13.03
CA LEU A 252 10.15 13.41 -11.69
C LEU A 252 11.55 13.12 -11.16
N ASN A 253 12.00 13.90 -10.20
CA ASN A 253 13.24 13.68 -9.46
C ASN A 253 13.07 14.01 -7.98
N SER A 254 14.11 13.76 -7.20
CA SER A 254 14.10 13.94 -5.74
C SER A 254 13.87 15.38 -5.25
N SER A 255 14.01 16.40 -6.11
CA SER A 255 13.80 17.81 -5.73
C SER A 255 12.32 18.21 -5.66
N VAL A 256 11.41 17.35 -6.12
CA VAL A 256 9.97 17.67 -6.24
C VAL A 256 9.23 17.63 -4.90
N ILE A 257 9.73 16.83 -3.96
CA ILE A 257 9.09 16.60 -2.65
C ILE A 257 10.15 16.71 -1.56
N ASP A 258 9.92 17.57 -0.57
CA ASP A 258 10.81 17.65 0.60
C ASP A 258 10.61 16.42 1.48
N LYS A 259 11.70 15.78 1.89
CA LYS A 259 11.68 14.59 2.76
C LYS A 259 11.08 14.83 4.12
N LYS A 260 11.18 16.06 4.64
CA LYS A 260 10.62 16.46 5.93
C LYS A 260 9.09 16.45 5.94
N GLU A 261 8.49 16.50 4.75
CA GLU A 261 7.03 16.53 4.56
C GLU A 261 6.40 15.13 4.44
N ILE A 262 7.19 14.05 4.62
CA ILE A 262 6.70 12.68 4.36
C ILE A 262 6.33 11.98 5.66
N LEU A 263 5.05 11.64 5.83
CA LEU A 263 4.56 10.82 6.93
C LEU A 263 5.17 9.40 6.92
N ALA A 264 5.10 8.72 8.06
CA ALA A 264 5.61 7.35 8.22
C ALA A 264 5.07 6.40 7.13
N ILE A 265 5.92 5.47 6.68
CA ILE A 265 5.54 4.47 5.70
C ILE A 265 4.80 3.32 6.39
N TYR A 266 3.74 2.85 5.75
CA TYR A 266 3.03 1.64 6.15
C TYR A 266 3.86 0.39 5.87
N TYR A 267 4.02 -0.46 6.86
CA TYR A 267 4.59 -1.80 6.76
C TYR A 267 3.46 -2.83 6.69
N PRO A 268 3.43 -3.72 5.69
CA PRO A 268 2.45 -4.81 5.67
C PRO A 268 2.64 -5.72 6.89
N LYS A 269 1.58 -5.88 7.68
CA LYS A 269 1.61 -6.66 8.93
C LYS A 269 1.98 -8.13 8.70
N GLU A 270 1.64 -8.68 7.54
CA GLU A 270 1.88 -10.07 7.18
C GLU A 270 3.38 -10.43 7.21
N PHE A 271 4.24 -9.51 6.78
CA PHE A 271 5.70 -9.70 6.82
C PHE A 271 6.25 -9.68 8.25
N GLU A 272 5.74 -8.78 9.10
CA GLU A 272 6.13 -8.69 10.51
C GLU A 272 5.67 -9.93 11.27
N VAL A 273 4.41 -10.34 11.08
CA VAL A 273 3.86 -11.55 11.70
C VAL A 273 4.62 -12.80 11.25
N PHE A 274 4.95 -12.92 9.96
CA PHE A 274 5.75 -14.04 9.47
C PHE A 274 7.15 -14.07 10.10
N LYS A 275 7.82 -12.91 10.14
CA LYS A 275 9.16 -12.80 10.74
C LYS A 275 9.13 -13.20 12.20
N GLN A 276 8.20 -12.65 12.97
CA GLN A 276 8.03 -12.97 14.39
C GLN A 276 7.75 -14.46 14.59
N ASN A 277 6.77 -15.02 13.89
CA ASN A 277 6.45 -16.45 13.99
C ASN A 277 7.62 -17.34 13.59
N PHE A 278 8.41 -16.94 12.60
CA PHE A 278 9.58 -17.70 12.17
C PHE A 278 10.68 -17.67 13.21
N GLU A 279 10.96 -16.50 13.80
CA GLU A 279 11.98 -16.34 14.86
C GLU A 279 11.61 -17.08 16.14
N GLU A 280 10.32 -17.11 16.51
CA GLU A 280 9.84 -17.80 17.72
C GLU A 280 9.84 -19.33 17.57
N ASN A 281 9.58 -19.87 16.39
CA ASN A 281 9.30 -21.29 16.20
C ASN A 281 10.40 -22.05 15.44
N SER A 282 11.24 -21.38 14.64
CA SER A 282 12.33 -22.05 13.93
C SER A 282 13.52 -22.34 14.86
N ARG A 283 14.03 -23.59 14.79
CA ARG A 283 15.19 -24.03 15.59
C ARG A 283 16.50 -23.96 14.83
N SER A 284 16.43 -24.08 13.52
CA SER A 284 17.61 -24.26 12.67
C SER A 284 17.94 -23.04 11.81
N TRP A 285 16.97 -22.21 11.52
CA TRP A 285 17.10 -21.07 10.63
C TRP A 285 16.74 -19.76 11.30
N ARG A 286 17.39 -18.68 10.86
CA ARG A 286 17.07 -17.30 11.27
C ARG A 286 16.86 -16.44 10.03
N ILE A 287 15.94 -15.48 10.10
CA ILE A 287 15.77 -14.48 9.06
C ILE A 287 16.83 -13.40 9.25
N SER A 288 17.60 -13.13 8.19
CA SER A 288 18.55 -12.01 8.18
C SER A 288 17.84 -10.72 7.80
N ASP A 289 18.18 -9.62 8.47
CA ASP A 289 17.76 -8.28 8.07
C ASP A 289 18.55 -7.76 6.85
N GLU A 290 19.61 -8.46 6.47
CA GLU A 290 20.37 -8.16 5.26
C GLU A 290 19.64 -8.71 4.04
N ILE A 291 19.47 -7.89 3.00
CA ILE A 291 19.04 -8.31 1.67
C ILE A 291 20.25 -8.20 0.77
N GLU A 292 20.69 -9.34 0.26
CA GLU A 292 21.75 -9.39 -0.73
C GLU A 292 21.12 -9.60 -2.11
N PRO A 293 21.29 -8.66 -3.06
CA PRO A 293 20.85 -8.88 -4.44
C PRO A 293 21.53 -10.13 -5.02
N PHE A 294 20.75 -10.99 -5.67
CA PHE A 294 21.19 -12.25 -6.24
C PHE A 294 21.22 -12.18 -7.77
N SER A 295 22.14 -12.87 -8.41
CA SER A 295 22.18 -12.98 -9.87
C SER A 295 22.38 -14.44 -10.28
N PHE A 296 21.48 -14.94 -11.14
CA PHE A 296 21.64 -16.26 -11.77
C PHE A 296 22.61 -16.20 -12.95
N ASP A 297 22.65 -15.04 -13.60
CA ASP A 297 23.54 -14.74 -14.72
C ASP A 297 23.92 -13.26 -14.73
N SER A 298 24.74 -12.84 -15.68
CA SER A 298 25.16 -11.42 -15.81
C SER A 298 24.05 -10.48 -16.32
N LYS A 299 22.83 -10.98 -16.61
CA LYS A 299 21.78 -10.23 -17.31
C LYS A 299 20.73 -9.58 -16.41
N GLY A 300 20.68 -9.93 -15.12
CA GLY A 300 19.71 -9.34 -14.21
C GLY A 300 20.01 -9.60 -12.75
N ILE A 301 19.54 -8.71 -11.91
CA ILE A 301 19.63 -8.82 -10.45
C ILE A 301 18.25 -9.18 -9.91
N VAL A 302 18.23 -10.20 -9.06
CA VAL A 302 17.06 -10.63 -8.30
C VAL A 302 17.15 -10.05 -6.91
N VAL A 303 16.04 -9.51 -6.43
CA VAL A 303 15.92 -9.06 -5.05
C VAL A 303 15.05 -10.07 -4.32
N PRO A 304 15.59 -10.86 -3.37
CA PRO A 304 14.83 -11.83 -2.63
C PRO A 304 13.87 -11.13 -1.64
N ASP A 305 12.80 -11.84 -1.24
CA ASP A 305 11.90 -11.39 -0.18
C ASP A 305 12.52 -11.59 1.20
N PHE A 306 13.21 -12.71 1.39
CA PHE A 306 13.88 -13.07 2.63
C PHE A 306 15.24 -13.69 2.35
N LEU A 307 16.15 -13.50 3.30
CA LEU A 307 17.42 -14.22 3.41
C LEU A 307 17.39 -15.03 4.72
N PHE A 308 17.54 -16.34 4.61
CA PHE A 308 17.64 -17.24 5.75
C PHE A 308 19.08 -17.64 5.98
N VAL A 309 19.48 -17.73 7.24
CA VAL A 309 20.81 -18.17 7.65
C VAL A 309 20.66 -19.36 8.59
N HIS A 310 21.28 -20.48 8.24
CA HIS A 310 21.25 -21.67 9.07
C HIS A 310 22.15 -21.49 10.30
N SER A 311 21.60 -21.70 11.50
CA SER A 311 22.23 -21.34 12.77
C SER A 311 23.55 -22.10 13.05
N LYS A 312 23.70 -23.33 12.55
CA LYS A 312 24.89 -24.16 12.79
C LYS A 312 25.93 -24.09 11.68
N THR A 313 25.48 -24.05 10.41
CA THR A 313 26.39 -24.13 9.25
C THR A 313 26.72 -22.76 8.65
N GLY A 314 25.97 -21.72 8.99
CA GLY A 314 26.08 -20.42 8.36
C GLY A 314 25.60 -20.38 6.89
N GLN A 315 25.00 -21.47 6.38
CA GLN A 315 24.46 -21.53 5.02
C GLN A 315 23.41 -20.44 4.85
N LYS A 316 23.52 -19.70 3.75
CA LYS A 316 22.58 -18.65 3.37
C LYS A 316 21.68 -19.17 2.25
N ILE A 317 20.36 -19.02 2.41
CA ILE A 317 19.38 -19.36 1.37
C ILE A 317 18.43 -18.18 1.18
N GLN A 318 18.26 -17.79 -0.06
CA GLN A 318 17.38 -16.69 -0.44
C GLN A 318 16.02 -17.22 -0.90
N LEU A 319 14.94 -16.51 -0.52
CA LEU A 319 13.58 -16.82 -0.92
C LEU A 319 13.02 -15.69 -1.78
N GLU A 320 12.49 -16.04 -2.94
CA GLU A 320 11.65 -15.16 -3.76
C GLU A 320 10.21 -15.69 -3.83
N MET A 321 9.23 -14.80 -3.58
CA MET A 321 7.80 -15.16 -3.60
C MET A 321 7.11 -14.62 -4.85
N PHE A 322 6.26 -15.45 -5.45
CA PHE A 322 5.47 -15.11 -6.63
C PHE A 322 3.98 -15.18 -6.32
N HIS A 323 3.33 -14.04 -6.32
CA HIS A 323 1.89 -13.92 -6.14
C HIS A 323 1.14 -14.08 -7.47
N LYS A 324 -0.18 -14.19 -7.42
CA LYS A 324 -1.07 -14.51 -8.56
C LYS A 324 -0.85 -13.70 -9.84
N TRP A 325 -0.32 -12.49 -9.74
CA TRP A 325 -0.03 -11.60 -10.89
C TRP A 325 1.37 -11.76 -11.48
N HIS A 326 2.25 -12.56 -10.88
CA HIS A 326 3.65 -12.73 -11.30
C HIS A 326 3.86 -13.80 -12.41
N LYS A 327 2.86 -14.07 -13.27
CA LYS A 327 2.93 -15.19 -14.22
C LYS A 327 4.15 -15.17 -15.13
N ALA A 328 4.47 -14.03 -15.74
CA ALA A 328 5.62 -13.93 -16.64
C ALA A 328 6.96 -14.10 -15.91
N GLN A 329 7.07 -13.54 -14.71
CA GLN A 329 8.28 -13.59 -13.90
C GLN A 329 8.54 -14.97 -13.34
N VAL A 330 7.48 -15.70 -12.88
CA VAL A 330 7.64 -17.05 -12.36
C VAL A 330 8.12 -18.02 -13.43
N SER A 331 7.59 -17.92 -14.65
CA SER A 331 8.04 -18.77 -15.76
C SER A 331 9.53 -18.55 -16.05
N LYS A 332 9.97 -17.30 -16.13
CA LYS A 332 11.39 -16.95 -16.27
C LYS A 332 12.24 -17.52 -15.13
N ARG A 333 11.75 -17.38 -13.88
CA ARG A 333 12.48 -17.86 -12.70
C ARG A 333 12.58 -19.39 -12.65
N ILE A 334 11.55 -20.10 -13.09
CA ILE A 334 11.59 -21.56 -13.25
C ILE A 334 12.69 -21.94 -14.26
N ASP A 335 12.77 -21.24 -15.39
CA ASP A 335 13.82 -21.50 -16.40
C ASP A 335 15.23 -21.14 -15.87
N ASP A 336 15.39 -20.06 -15.11
CA ASP A 336 16.64 -19.73 -14.44
C ASP A 336 17.06 -20.85 -13.47
N LEU A 337 16.12 -21.39 -12.66
CA LEU A 337 16.38 -22.46 -11.70
C LEU A 337 16.75 -23.80 -12.37
N LYS A 338 16.23 -24.11 -13.55
CA LYS A 338 16.63 -25.32 -14.30
C LYS A 338 18.11 -25.35 -14.64
N ASN A 339 18.67 -24.16 -14.90
CA ASN A 339 20.08 -23.97 -15.24
C ASN A 339 20.97 -23.62 -14.03
N TYR A 340 20.38 -23.63 -12.82
CA TYR A 340 21.10 -23.25 -11.60
C TYR A 340 21.23 -24.43 -10.63
N ASP A 341 22.47 -24.88 -10.40
CA ASP A 341 22.79 -26.02 -9.54
C ASP A 341 23.01 -25.63 -8.06
N GLY A 342 23.08 -24.34 -7.72
CA GLY A 342 23.26 -23.87 -6.33
C GLY A 342 22.09 -24.24 -5.42
N CYS A 343 22.36 -24.39 -4.14
CA CYS A 343 21.37 -24.73 -3.10
C CYS A 343 21.02 -23.51 -2.21
N ASP A 344 21.30 -22.30 -2.69
CA ASP A 344 21.18 -21.06 -1.94
C ASP A 344 19.99 -20.20 -2.38
N PHE A 345 19.08 -20.77 -3.19
CA PHE A 345 17.89 -20.07 -3.68
C PHE A 345 16.67 -20.99 -3.76
N ILE A 346 15.55 -20.53 -3.17
CA ILE A 346 14.25 -21.20 -3.22
C ILE A 346 13.16 -20.23 -3.67
N ILE A 347 12.07 -20.75 -4.22
CA ILE A 347 10.91 -19.94 -4.59
C ILE A 347 9.63 -20.45 -3.96
N GLY A 348 8.79 -19.50 -3.55
CA GLY A 348 7.40 -19.73 -3.17
C GLY A 348 6.47 -19.27 -4.29
N ILE A 349 5.45 -20.06 -4.61
CA ILE A 349 4.48 -19.75 -5.66
C ILE A 349 3.06 -19.79 -5.10
N ASP A 350 2.28 -18.73 -5.34
CA ASP A 350 0.86 -18.68 -4.99
C ASP A 350 0.11 -19.85 -5.64
N SER A 351 -0.83 -20.44 -4.90
CA SER A 351 -1.55 -21.66 -5.31
C SER A 351 -2.23 -21.54 -6.68
N ASN A 352 -2.87 -20.40 -6.95
CA ASN A 352 -3.55 -20.18 -8.23
C ASN A 352 -2.56 -20.02 -9.40
N LEU A 353 -1.38 -19.53 -9.11
CA LEU A 353 -0.30 -19.39 -10.09
C LEU A 353 0.44 -20.72 -10.29
N TYR A 354 0.64 -21.49 -9.21
CA TYR A 354 1.30 -22.78 -9.24
C TYR A 354 0.60 -23.74 -10.20
N GLU A 355 -0.73 -23.85 -10.14
CA GLU A 355 -1.52 -24.69 -11.05
C GLU A 355 -1.31 -24.35 -12.54
N LYS A 356 -1.02 -23.09 -12.84
CA LYS A 356 -0.77 -22.63 -14.22
C LYS A 356 0.64 -22.93 -14.73
N VAL A 357 1.61 -23.17 -13.83
CA VAL A 357 3.01 -23.40 -14.18
C VAL A 357 3.55 -24.77 -13.76
N GLU A 358 2.73 -25.59 -13.11
CA GLU A 358 3.12 -26.89 -12.57
C GLU A 358 3.77 -27.80 -13.63
N ASN A 359 3.22 -27.80 -14.85
CA ASN A 359 3.75 -28.58 -15.98
C ASN A 359 5.15 -28.13 -16.43
N CYS A 360 5.59 -26.94 -16.03
CA CYS A 360 6.92 -26.41 -16.32
C CYS A 360 7.95 -26.75 -15.23
N ILE A 361 7.51 -27.31 -14.09
CA ILE A 361 8.36 -27.62 -12.93
C ILE A 361 8.92 -29.03 -13.07
N GLU A 362 10.21 -29.13 -13.38
CA GLU A 362 10.93 -30.40 -13.49
C GLU A 362 11.25 -30.97 -12.10
N GLU A 363 11.37 -32.29 -12.01
CA GLU A 363 11.68 -33.01 -10.76
C GLU A 363 12.97 -32.49 -10.08
N LYS A 364 13.99 -32.11 -10.86
CA LYS A 364 15.27 -31.57 -10.35
C LYS A 364 15.08 -30.30 -9.50
N ILE A 365 14.16 -29.42 -9.86
CA ILE A 365 13.95 -28.13 -9.19
C ILE A 365 12.80 -28.17 -8.19
N ARG A 366 11.98 -29.22 -8.20
CA ARG A 366 10.84 -29.37 -7.29
C ARG A 366 11.20 -29.20 -5.80
N PRO A 367 12.34 -29.68 -5.29
CA PRO A 367 12.73 -29.46 -3.88
C PRO A 367 13.02 -27.98 -3.52
N LYS A 368 13.24 -27.13 -4.54
CA LYS A 368 13.49 -25.68 -4.36
C LYS A 368 12.20 -24.85 -4.40
N ILE A 369 11.05 -25.48 -4.61
CA ILE A 369 9.79 -24.80 -4.88
C ILE A 369 8.74 -25.25 -3.88
N PHE A 370 8.05 -24.28 -3.27
CA PHE A 370 6.88 -24.57 -2.45
C PHE A 370 5.67 -23.75 -2.90
N ARG A 371 4.49 -24.23 -2.52
CA ARG A 371 3.20 -23.60 -2.80
C ARG A 371 2.66 -22.94 -1.56
N PHE A 372 2.07 -21.74 -1.70
CA PHE A 372 1.42 -21.05 -0.60
C PHE A 372 0.09 -20.41 -1.03
N ARG A 373 -0.73 -20.01 -0.07
CA ARG A 373 -1.95 -19.24 -0.28
C ARG A 373 -1.86 -17.98 0.57
N ASP A 374 -2.09 -16.82 -0.07
CA ASP A 374 -1.97 -15.48 0.51
C ASP A 374 -0.57 -15.17 1.04
N PHE A 375 -0.10 -15.86 2.08
CA PHE A 375 1.25 -15.77 2.62
C PHE A 375 1.76 -17.17 3.06
N PRO A 376 3.07 -17.49 2.94
CA PRO A 376 3.58 -18.81 3.30
C PRO A 376 3.56 -19.04 4.82
N SER A 377 3.30 -20.28 5.23
CA SER A 377 3.49 -20.69 6.62
C SER A 377 4.96 -20.98 6.91
N GLN A 378 5.41 -20.75 8.15
CA GLN A 378 6.76 -21.05 8.59
C GLN A 378 7.17 -22.49 8.27
N ASN A 379 6.30 -23.47 8.57
CA ASN A 379 6.61 -24.90 8.40
C ASN A 379 6.94 -25.27 6.95
N ILE A 380 6.23 -24.72 5.96
CA ILE A 380 6.49 -25.03 4.56
C ILE A 380 7.81 -24.43 4.08
N VAL A 381 8.13 -23.23 4.57
CA VAL A 381 9.39 -22.56 4.26
C VAL A 381 10.56 -23.35 4.88
N GLU A 382 10.49 -23.66 6.18
CA GLU A 382 11.55 -24.39 6.90
C GLU A 382 11.79 -25.78 6.30
N LYS A 383 10.72 -26.52 5.95
CA LYS A 383 10.86 -27.81 5.25
C LYS A 383 11.58 -27.68 3.91
N THR A 384 11.32 -26.60 3.17
CA THR A 384 11.99 -26.37 1.88
C THR A 384 13.44 -25.98 2.06
N LEU A 385 13.76 -25.16 3.09
CA LEU A 385 15.13 -24.81 3.46
C LEU A 385 15.95 -26.04 3.87
N ASP A 386 15.37 -26.91 4.70
CA ASP A 386 16.02 -28.15 5.16
C ASP A 386 16.31 -29.10 4.00
N ALA A 387 15.46 -29.13 2.98
CA ALA A 387 15.70 -29.92 1.78
C ALA A 387 16.93 -29.45 0.96
N GLN A 388 17.38 -28.19 1.14
CA GLN A 388 18.58 -27.64 0.51
C GLN A 388 19.85 -27.81 1.37
N THR A 389 19.69 -28.25 2.62
CA THR A 389 20.85 -28.45 3.53
C THR A 389 21.48 -29.81 3.25
N PRO A 390 22.80 -29.91 3.03
CA PRO A 390 23.46 -31.19 2.91
C PRO A 390 23.20 -32.00 4.18
N LYS A 391 22.73 -33.23 4.04
CA LYS A 391 22.62 -34.15 5.19
C LYS A 391 24.02 -34.31 5.78
N ILE A 392 24.23 -33.75 6.97
CA ILE A 392 25.44 -34.06 7.74
C ILE A 392 25.32 -35.54 8.11
N GLU A 393 26.03 -36.41 7.38
CA GLU A 393 26.23 -37.77 7.83
C GLU A 393 26.87 -37.69 9.21
N THR A 394 26.08 -38.02 10.21
CA THR A 394 26.64 -38.28 11.54
C THR A 394 27.60 -39.42 11.39
N ALA A 395 28.90 -39.12 11.25
CA ALA A 395 29.94 -40.10 11.36
C ALA A 395 29.69 -40.81 12.69
N LYS A 396 29.25 -42.07 12.61
CA LYS A 396 29.21 -42.95 13.76
C LYS A 396 30.65 -43.05 14.24
N LEU A 397 30.96 -42.37 15.32
CA LEU A 397 32.13 -42.63 16.11
C LEU A 397 31.93 -44.03 16.70
N PHE A 398 32.63 -44.99 16.15
CA PHE A 398 32.92 -46.28 16.76
C PHE A 398 34.09 -46.13 17.72
#